data_4417fbb7a97125bf73d0018a768503a3
#
_entry.id   4417fbb7a97125bf73d0018a768503a3
#
_cell.length_a   1.000
_cell.length_b   1.000
_cell.length_c   1.000
_cell.angle_alpha   90.00
_cell.angle_beta   90.00
_cell.angle_gamma   90.00
#
_symmetry.space_group_name_H-M   'P 1'
#
loop_
_entity.id
_entity.type
_entity.pdbx_description
1 polymer ?
#
loop_
_entity_poly.entity_id
_entity_poly.type
_entity_poly.pdbx_seq_one_letter_code
_entity_poly.pdbx_strand_id
1 'polypeptide(L)'
;MAYRLTLRRDAIRWLRAQRAQLYVGMLMQARAQQFYLSFITSSDTAREQMREVFAETDTRLPPLERARLGASGSVFASPKVRGLYDLLMAEAWPVLLYPGRFRSDEARMRVLARTAGILGELEAAVRRELGADRMTLKTGPDGNNTG
;
A
#
# COMPACT_ATOMS: atom_id res chain seq x y z
N MET A 1 -5.24 -37.35 13.69
CA MET A 1 -6.02 -36.39 12.89
C MET A 1 -6.08 -34.98 13.50
N ALA A 2 -6.32 -34.80 14.77
CA ALA A 2 -6.40 -33.47 15.42
C ALA A 2 -5.14 -32.60 15.21
N TYR A 3 -3.95 -33.16 15.31
CA TYR A 3 -2.68 -32.45 15.16
C TYR A 3 -2.52 -31.79 13.76
N ARG A 4 -2.89 -32.51 12.69
CA ARG A 4 -2.80 -31.96 11.32
C ARG A 4 -3.78 -30.81 11.07
N LEU A 5 -4.95 -30.84 11.68
CA LEU A 5 -5.95 -29.78 11.60
C LEU A 5 -5.48 -28.52 12.35
N THR A 6 -4.82 -28.69 13.49
CA THR A 6 -4.25 -27.56 14.26
C THR A 6 -3.15 -26.87 13.48
N LEU A 7 -2.20 -27.63 12.94
CA LEU A 7 -1.11 -27.09 12.11
C LEU A 7 -1.65 -26.33 10.88
N ARG A 8 -2.69 -26.84 10.23
CA ARG A 8 -3.28 -26.17 9.08
C ARG A 8 -3.98 -24.85 9.49
N ARG A 9 -4.65 -24.82 10.62
CA ARG A 9 -5.26 -23.59 11.16
C ARG A 9 -4.20 -22.56 11.52
N ASP A 10 -3.13 -22.96 12.15
CA ASP A 10 -2.05 -22.06 12.55
C ASP A 10 -1.30 -21.51 11.33
N ALA A 11 -1.06 -22.32 10.31
CA ALA A 11 -0.51 -21.85 9.05
C ALA A 11 -1.38 -20.81 8.35
N ILE A 12 -2.71 -21.01 8.32
CA ILE A 12 -3.66 -20.06 7.75
C ILE A 12 -3.65 -18.74 8.53
N ARG A 13 -3.66 -18.80 9.88
CA ARG A 13 -3.59 -17.61 10.73
C ARG A 13 -2.30 -16.83 10.50
N TRP A 14 -1.19 -17.53 10.42
CA TRP A 14 0.10 -16.92 10.14
C TRP A 14 0.13 -16.22 8.78
N LEU A 15 -0.34 -16.87 7.72
CA LEU A 15 -0.42 -16.28 6.38
C LEU A 15 -1.29 -15.02 6.35
N ARG A 16 -2.42 -15.01 7.06
CA ARG A 16 -3.30 -13.85 7.17
C ARG A 16 -2.62 -12.70 7.90
N ALA A 17 -1.91 -12.98 8.97
CA ALA A 17 -1.15 -11.98 9.72
C ALA A 17 -0.04 -11.36 8.85
N GLN A 18 0.68 -12.19 8.07
CA GLN A 18 1.69 -11.72 7.13
C GLN A 18 1.10 -10.82 6.04
N ARG A 19 -0.06 -11.21 5.49
CA ARG A 19 -0.77 -10.42 4.48
C ARG A 19 -1.24 -9.07 5.04
N ALA A 20 -1.81 -9.06 6.24
CA ALA A 20 -2.25 -7.82 6.88
C ALA A 20 -1.08 -6.85 7.11
N GLN A 21 0.03 -7.34 7.62
CA GLN A 21 1.26 -6.56 7.81
C GLN A 21 1.80 -5.99 6.48
N LEU A 22 1.85 -6.82 5.45
CA LEU A 22 2.25 -6.42 4.12
C LEU A 22 1.37 -5.29 3.57
N TYR A 23 0.04 -5.42 3.68
CA TYR A 23 -0.90 -4.43 3.17
C TYR A 23 -0.78 -3.09 3.89
N VAL A 24 -0.54 -3.09 5.19
CA VAL A 24 -0.23 -1.85 5.93
C VAL A 24 1.02 -1.20 5.37
N GLY A 25 2.10 -1.95 5.16
CA GLY A 25 3.35 -1.45 4.57
C GLY A 25 3.14 -0.89 3.15
N MET A 26 2.40 -1.59 2.31
CA MET A 26 2.08 -1.14 0.94
C MET A 26 1.26 0.16 0.95
N LEU A 27 0.24 0.26 1.80
CA LEU A 27 -0.56 1.48 1.92
C LEU A 27 0.24 2.66 2.48
N MET A 28 1.09 2.43 3.47
CA MET A 28 1.97 3.48 3.99
C MET A 28 2.90 4.01 2.90
N GLN A 29 3.53 3.12 2.14
CA GLN A 29 4.38 3.51 1.01
C GLN A 29 3.60 4.24 -0.08
N ALA A 30 2.42 3.75 -0.44
CA ALA A 30 1.57 4.37 -1.45
C ALA A 30 1.13 5.79 -1.03
N ARG A 31 0.74 5.98 0.22
CA ARG A 31 0.38 7.29 0.77
C ARG A 31 1.58 8.24 0.83
N ALA A 32 2.75 7.75 1.23
CA ALA A 32 3.97 8.54 1.24
C ALA A 32 4.34 9.01 -0.18
N GLN A 33 4.21 8.16 -1.19
CA GLN A 33 4.42 8.53 -2.59
C GLN A 33 3.41 9.58 -3.06
N GLN A 34 2.13 9.41 -2.74
CA GLN A 34 1.09 10.38 -3.09
C GLN A 34 1.32 11.75 -2.43
N PHE A 35 1.71 11.75 -1.17
CA PHE A 35 2.06 12.96 -0.45
C PHE A 35 3.26 13.66 -1.10
N TYR A 36 4.30 12.91 -1.47
CA TYR A 36 5.47 13.45 -2.13
C TYR A 36 5.15 14.00 -3.52
N LEU A 37 4.27 13.34 -4.29
CA LEU A 37 3.76 13.85 -5.56
C LEU A 37 3.00 15.17 -5.39
N SER A 38 2.12 15.29 -4.40
CA SER A 38 1.40 16.52 -4.13
C SER A 38 2.33 17.66 -3.75
N PHE A 39 3.43 17.35 -3.06
CA PHE A 39 4.49 18.30 -2.76
C PHE A 39 5.22 18.79 -4.02
N ILE A 40 5.66 17.89 -4.89
CA ILE A 40 6.37 18.25 -6.13
C ILE A 40 5.48 19.06 -7.09
N THR A 41 4.17 18.83 -7.04
CA THR A 41 3.19 19.55 -7.87
C THR A 41 2.73 20.87 -7.27
N SER A 42 3.13 21.18 -6.03
CA SER A 42 2.80 22.44 -5.36
C SER A 42 3.61 23.62 -5.91
N SER A 43 3.22 24.85 -5.54
CA SER A 43 3.92 26.06 -5.92
C SER A 43 5.37 26.09 -5.41
N ASP A 44 6.24 26.89 -6.05
CA ASP A 44 7.65 27.01 -5.65
C ASP A 44 7.82 27.46 -4.19
N THR A 45 6.95 28.36 -3.74
CA THR A 45 6.94 28.84 -2.35
C THR A 45 6.58 27.70 -1.38
N ALA A 46 5.58 26.92 -1.68
CA ALA A 46 5.19 25.78 -0.88
C ALA A 46 6.29 24.70 -0.86
N ARG A 47 6.97 24.50 -2.00
CA ARG A 47 8.12 23.58 -2.09
C ARG A 47 9.28 24.00 -1.20
N GLU A 48 9.60 25.29 -1.15
CA GLU A 48 10.68 25.81 -0.31
C GLU A 48 10.38 25.64 1.18
N GLN A 49 9.17 26.02 1.59
CA GLN A 49 8.72 25.85 2.99
C GLN A 49 8.70 24.38 3.43
N MET A 50 8.34 23.47 2.56
CA MET A 50 8.27 22.04 2.86
C MET A 50 9.61 21.33 2.73
N ARG A 51 10.59 21.91 2.01
CA ARG A 51 11.93 21.34 1.86
C ARG A 51 12.62 21.16 3.22
N GLU A 52 12.46 22.13 4.13
CA GLU A 52 12.98 22.03 5.51
C GLU A 52 12.30 20.91 6.28
N VAL A 53 10.97 20.82 6.20
CA VAL A 53 10.20 19.76 6.86
C VAL A 53 10.57 18.37 6.33
N PHE A 54 10.81 18.24 5.01
CA PHE A 54 11.22 16.96 4.41
C PHE A 54 12.69 16.59 4.67
N ALA A 55 13.55 17.57 4.88
CA ALA A 55 14.93 17.29 5.29
C ALA A 55 14.99 16.61 6.67
N GLU A 56 14.02 16.92 7.55
CA GLU A 56 13.92 16.33 8.88
C GLU A 56 13.14 14.99 8.90
N THR A 57 12.22 14.81 7.96
CA THR A 57 11.36 13.61 7.87
C THR A 57 11.50 12.95 6.49
N ASP A 58 12.53 12.15 6.30
CA ASP A 58 12.59 11.29 5.11
C ASP A 58 11.58 10.14 5.25
N THR A 59 10.38 10.38 4.73
CA THR A 59 9.27 9.40 4.73
C THR A 59 9.47 8.30 3.67
N ARG A 60 10.55 8.36 2.90
CA ARG A 60 10.86 7.32 1.91
C ARG A 60 11.43 6.10 2.61
N LEU A 61 10.85 4.94 2.30
CA LEU A 61 11.42 3.69 2.78
C LEU A 61 12.86 3.53 2.27
N PRO A 62 13.80 3.12 3.12
CA PRO A 62 15.13 2.72 2.70
C PRO A 62 15.07 1.70 1.56
N PRO A 63 16.06 1.68 0.63
CA PRO A 63 16.06 0.77 -0.52
C PRO A 63 15.86 -0.70 -0.15
N LEU A 64 16.45 -1.15 0.94
CA LEU A 64 16.30 -2.52 1.42
C LEU A 64 14.87 -2.84 1.88
N GLU A 65 14.22 -1.92 2.59
CA GLU A 65 12.83 -2.10 3.02
C GLU A 65 11.87 -2.08 1.83
N ARG A 66 12.10 -1.23 0.83
CA ARG A 66 11.35 -1.26 -0.44
C ARG A 66 11.50 -2.59 -1.16
N ALA A 67 12.71 -3.14 -1.22
CA ALA A 67 12.97 -4.44 -1.84
C ALA A 67 12.24 -5.56 -1.07
N ARG A 68 12.27 -5.53 0.26
CA ARG A 68 11.53 -6.47 1.11
C ARG A 68 10.03 -6.39 0.90
N LEU A 69 9.48 -5.18 0.82
CA LEU A 69 8.07 -4.94 0.58
C LEU A 69 7.64 -5.49 -0.80
N GLY A 70 8.45 -5.26 -1.83
CA GLY A 70 8.22 -5.80 -3.16
C GLY A 70 8.28 -7.32 -3.22
N ALA A 71 9.28 -7.92 -2.59
CA ALA A 71 9.43 -9.37 -2.50
C ALA A 71 8.26 -10.01 -1.73
N SER A 72 7.90 -9.45 -0.58
CA SER A 72 6.75 -9.92 0.21
C SER A 72 5.44 -9.76 -0.55
N GLY A 73 5.28 -8.66 -1.31
CA GLY A 73 4.12 -8.41 -2.17
C GLY A 73 3.96 -9.47 -3.24
N SER A 74 5.05 -9.96 -3.83
CA SER A 74 5.00 -11.01 -4.85
C SER A 74 4.55 -12.36 -4.30
N VAL A 75 4.73 -12.61 -3.02
CA VAL A 75 4.39 -13.89 -2.37
C VAL A 75 3.02 -13.86 -1.69
N PHE A 76 2.70 -12.79 -0.96
CA PHE A 76 1.55 -12.74 -0.06
C PHE A 76 0.39 -11.87 -0.54
N ALA A 77 0.64 -10.87 -1.40
CA ALA A 77 -0.42 -10.01 -1.90
C ALA A 77 -1.30 -10.74 -2.92
N SER A 78 -2.61 -10.42 -2.90
CA SER A 78 -3.50 -10.86 -3.98
C SER A 78 -3.08 -10.21 -5.31
N PRO A 79 -3.39 -10.84 -6.46
CA PRO A 79 -3.12 -10.27 -7.78
C PRO A 79 -3.70 -8.88 -7.96
N LYS A 80 -4.89 -8.63 -7.41
CA LYS A 80 -5.56 -7.33 -7.50
C LYS A 80 -4.83 -6.24 -6.72
N VAL A 81 -4.52 -6.48 -5.45
CA VAL A 81 -3.81 -5.52 -4.59
C VAL A 81 -2.42 -5.25 -5.15
N ARG A 82 -1.70 -6.28 -5.55
CA ARG A 82 -0.39 -6.15 -6.17
C ARG A 82 -0.44 -5.35 -7.46
N GLY A 83 -1.39 -5.64 -8.35
CA GLY A 83 -1.54 -4.93 -9.62
C GLY A 83 -1.82 -3.44 -9.42
N LEU A 84 -2.68 -3.07 -8.46
CA LEU A 84 -2.97 -1.68 -8.13
C LEU A 84 -1.75 -0.97 -7.52
N TYR A 85 -1.04 -1.63 -6.64
CA TYR A 85 0.18 -1.10 -6.05
C TYR A 85 1.27 -0.85 -7.11
N ASP A 86 1.53 -1.83 -7.97
CA ASP A 86 2.52 -1.73 -9.05
C ASP A 86 2.14 -0.63 -10.05
N LEU A 87 0.85 -0.49 -10.37
CA LEU A 87 0.34 0.57 -11.23
C LEU A 87 0.56 1.95 -10.62
N LEU A 88 0.26 2.12 -9.34
CA LEU A 88 0.50 3.37 -8.63
C LEU A 88 1.97 3.75 -8.64
N MET A 89 2.86 2.80 -8.35
CA MET A 89 4.31 3.03 -8.38
C MET A 89 4.78 3.38 -9.80
N ALA A 90 4.29 2.71 -10.83
CA ALA A 90 4.64 2.98 -12.23
C ALA A 90 4.21 4.38 -12.68
N GLU A 91 3.03 4.85 -12.25
CA GLU A 91 2.54 6.20 -12.58
C GLU A 91 3.27 7.30 -11.78
N ALA A 92 3.62 7.03 -10.53
CA ALA A 92 4.31 8.00 -9.68
C ALA A 92 5.80 8.15 -10.02
N TRP A 93 6.46 7.07 -10.37
CA TRP A 93 7.91 6.99 -10.50
C TRP A 93 8.52 7.96 -11.52
N PRO A 94 7.98 8.13 -12.74
CA PRO A 94 8.53 9.09 -13.71
C PRO A 94 8.54 10.53 -13.21
N VAL A 95 7.52 10.94 -12.45
CA VAL A 95 7.43 12.30 -11.88
C VAL A 95 8.45 12.47 -10.76
N LEU A 96 8.65 11.44 -9.94
CA LEU A 96 9.58 11.47 -8.82
C LEU A 96 11.03 11.49 -9.28
N LEU A 97 11.37 10.73 -10.33
CA LEU A 97 12.74 10.66 -10.87
C LEU A 97 13.09 11.82 -11.81
N TYR A 98 12.11 12.27 -12.59
CA TYR A 98 12.32 13.24 -13.65
C TYR A 98 11.29 14.39 -13.59
N PRO A 99 11.23 15.13 -12.47
CA PRO A 99 10.24 16.21 -12.30
C PRO A 99 10.32 17.27 -13.40
N GLY A 100 11.48 17.46 -14.01
CA GLY A 100 11.68 18.41 -15.10
C GLY A 100 10.99 18.05 -16.42
N ARG A 101 10.57 16.80 -16.61
CA ARG A 101 9.77 16.36 -17.78
C ARG A 101 8.31 16.79 -17.70
N PHE A 102 7.82 17.03 -16.51
CA PHE A 102 6.44 17.46 -16.25
C PHE A 102 6.39 18.97 -16.01
N ARG A 103 6.69 19.75 -17.08
CA ARG A 103 6.84 21.20 -16.98
C ARG A 103 5.53 21.96 -16.87
N SER A 104 4.43 21.40 -17.36
CA SER A 104 3.12 22.05 -17.24
C SER A 104 2.42 21.64 -15.94
N ASP A 105 1.79 22.60 -15.28
CA ASP A 105 0.96 22.34 -14.09
C ASP A 105 -0.18 21.36 -14.40
N GLU A 106 -0.72 21.45 -15.62
CA GLU A 106 -1.78 20.54 -16.08
C GLU A 106 -1.30 19.08 -16.14
N ALA A 107 -0.09 18.81 -16.66
CA ALA A 107 0.47 17.47 -16.70
C ALA A 107 0.71 16.90 -15.30
N ARG A 108 1.23 17.73 -14.38
CA ARG A 108 1.45 17.36 -12.97
C ARG A 108 0.14 17.05 -12.26
N MET A 109 -0.86 17.91 -12.41
CA MET A 109 -2.18 17.73 -11.81
C MET A 109 -2.89 16.49 -12.34
N ARG A 110 -2.70 16.16 -13.61
CA ARG A 110 -3.25 14.95 -14.23
C ARG A 110 -2.66 13.67 -13.62
N VAL A 111 -1.36 13.62 -13.41
CA VAL A 111 -0.69 12.49 -12.75
C VAL A 111 -1.13 12.41 -11.29
N LEU A 112 -1.22 13.53 -10.58
CA LEU A 112 -1.66 13.57 -9.18
C LEU A 112 -3.09 13.03 -9.03
N ALA A 113 -4.01 13.45 -9.90
CA ALA A 113 -5.39 12.97 -9.88
C ALA A 113 -5.48 11.48 -10.20
N ARG A 114 -4.72 11.00 -11.17
CA ARG A 114 -4.68 9.59 -11.57
C ARG A 114 -4.13 8.70 -10.44
N THR A 115 -3.03 9.07 -9.84
CA THR A 115 -2.44 8.34 -8.72
C THR A 115 -3.33 8.35 -7.48
N ALA A 116 -4.02 9.45 -7.21
CA ALA A 116 -5.03 9.53 -6.14
C ALA A 116 -6.19 8.55 -6.37
N GLY A 117 -6.67 8.41 -7.60
CA GLY A 117 -7.68 7.43 -7.97
C GLY A 117 -7.22 5.99 -7.76
N ILE A 118 -6.01 5.66 -8.19
CA ILE A 118 -5.42 4.32 -7.99
C ILE A 118 -5.24 4.02 -6.49
N LEU A 119 -4.78 4.99 -5.71
CA LEU A 119 -4.65 4.85 -4.25
C LEU A 119 -6.00 4.55 -3.60
N GLY A 120 -7.06 5.25 -3.99
CA GLY A 120 -8.42 4.99 -3.50
C GLY A 120 -8.90 3.57 -3.81
N GLU A 121 -8.65 3.08 -5.01
CA GLU A 121 -8.96 1.69 -5.40
C GLU A 121 -8.12 0.66 -4.62
N LEU A 122 -6.85 0.95 -4.41
CA LEU A 122 -5.95 0.11 -3.61
C LEU A 122 -6.45 0.01 -2.16
N GLU A 123 -6.77 1.13 -1.53
CA GLU A 123 -7.33 1.15 -0.18
C GLU A 123 -8.65 0.37 -0.07
N ALA A 124 -9.53 0.53 -1.05
CA ALA A 124 -10.79 -0.21 -1.08
C ALA A 124 -10.57 -1.73 -1.26
N ALA A 125 -9.64 -2.14 -2.11
CA ALA A 125 -9.29 -3.54 -2.30
C ALA A 125 -8.71 -4.18 -1.02
N VAL A 126 -7.79 -3.48 -0.36
CA VAL A 126 -7.20 -3.93 0.91
C VAL A 126 -8.26 -4.06 2.01
N ARG A 127 -9.14 -3.08 2.15
CA ARG A 127 -10.23 -3.15 3.14
C ARG A 127 -11.15 -4.35 2.90
N ARG A 128 -11.51 -4.62 1.65
CA ARG A 128 -12.35 -5.77 1.29
C ARG A 128 -11.68 -7.09 1.65
N GLU A 129 -10.43 -7.26 1.33
CA GLU A 129 -9.69 -8.49 1.62
C GLU A 129 -9.49 -8.71 3.12
N LEU A 130 -9.08 -7.67 3.86
CA LEU A 130 -8.94 -7.76 5.32
C LEU A 130 -10.28 -7.92 6.03
N GLY A 131 -11.35 -7.33 5.51
CA GLY A 131 -12.72 -7.51 6.00
C GLY A 131 -13.24 -8.94 5.77
N ALA A 132 -13.01 -9.50 4.60
CA ALA A 132 -13.35 -10.89 4.28
C ALA A 132 -12.59 -11.87 5.19
N ASP A 133 -11.32 -11.62 5.47
CA ASP A 133 -10.52 -12.41 6.39
C ASP A 133 -11.09 -12.38 7.83
N ARG A 134 -11.60 -11.24 8.28
CA ARG A 134 -12.26 -11.11 9.59
C ARG A 134 -13.58 -11.88 9.65
N MET A 135 -14.37 -11.86 8.59
CA MET A 135 -15.65 -12.59 8.53
C MET A 135 -15.44 -14.10 8.58
N THR A 136 -14.44 -14.61 7.89
CA THR A 136 -14.11 -16.06 7.94
C THR A 136 -13.59 -16.53 9.31
N LEU A 137 -13.04 -15.62 10.12
CA LEU A 137 -12.66 -15.92 11.51
C LEU A 137 -13.87 -15.99 12.45
N LYS A 138 -14.95 -15.21 12.19
CA LYS A 138 -16.19 -15.22 12.99
C LYS A 138 -17.09 -16.42 12.70
N THR A 139 -17.01 -16.98 11.51
CA THR A 139 -17.80 -18.17 11.11
C THR A 139 -17.07 -19.49 11.36
N GLY A 140 -16.04 -19.48 12.21
CA GLY A 140 -15.44 -20.72 12.71
C GLY A 140 -16.45 -21.54 13.53
N PRO A 141 -16.26 -22.86 13.68
CA PRO A 141 -17.25 -23.82 14.20
C PRO A 141 -17.66 -23.64 15.65
N ASP A 142 -17.24 -22.56 16.33
CA ASP A 142 -17.58 -22.30 17.74
C ASP A 142 -18.94 -21.61 17.92
N GLY A 143 -19.74 -21.46 16.86
CA GLY A 143 -21.08 -20.85 16.90
C GLY A 143 -22.21 -21.79 17.23
N ASN A 144 -21.95 -23.00 17.65
CA ASN A 144 -23.02 -23.95 17.98
C ASN A 144 -22.79 -24.56 19.35
N ASN A 145 -23.05 -23.77 20.40
CA ASN A 145 -23.34 -24.32 21.70
C ASN A 145 -24.32 -23.41 22.45
N THR A 146 -25.58 -23.55 22.11
CA THR A 146 -26.69 -23.22 22.97
C THR A 146 -27.69 -24.36 22.88
N GLY A 147 -27.52 -25.32 23.79
CA GLY A 147 -28.61 -26.17 24.22
C GLY A 147 -29.41 -25.47 25.29
#